data_a44e75a0a01fdb570ccb91cc7345d266
#
_entry.id   a44e75a0a01fdb570ccb91cc7345d266
#
_cell.length_a   1.000
_cell.length_b   1.000
_cell.length_c   1.000
_cell.angle_alpha   90.00
_cell.angle_beta   90.00
_cell.angle_gamma   90.00
#
_symmetry.space_group_name_H-M   'P 1'
#
loop_
_entity.id
_entity.type
_entity.pdbx_description
1 polymer ?
#
loop_
_entity_poly.entity_id
_entity_poly.type
_entity_poly.pdbx_seq_one_letter_code
_entity_poly.pdbx_strand_id
1 'polypeptide(L)'
;ENGLTENVLSFKHKTSFSKQLPLCGKTRSAIEALLNHTYTDTRENIFINAQTQILLLYSMDYMLGDDKETTFTCKFLQNADDREKIIKAREVLLQHIGEPITIKALSRKVAINECYLKKGFKEIFGTTIFDFYQSQRMEHAKYLLYDKGLSVTEVSMLLGYSSISHF
;
A
#
# COMPACT_ATOMS: atom_id res chain seq x y z
N GLU A 1 -7.64 28.35 15.02
CA GLU A 1 -7.72 26.99 14.42
C GLU A 1 -8.51 26.01 15.29
N ASN A 2 -8.40 26.07 16.64
CA ASN A 2 -9.10 25.14 17.55
C ASN A 2 -10.64 25.23 17.49
N GLY A 3 -11.21 26.40 17.23
CA GLY A 3 -12.67 26.59 17.21
C GLY A 3 -13.40 25.90 16.05
N LEU A 4 -12.72 25.67 14.92
CA LEU A 4 -13.31 25.01 13.76
C LEU A 4 -13.47 23.50 14.02
N THR A 5 -12.49 22.90 14.66
CA THR A 5 -12.45 21.47 15.00
C THR A 5 -13.54 21.09 16.01
N GLU A 6 -13.72 21.93 17.05
CA GLU A 6 -14.73 21.71 18.08
C GLU A 6 -16.17 21.86 17.51
N ASN A 7 -16.38 22.80 16.61
CA ASN A 7 -17.66 22.97 15.90
C ASN A 7 -18.00 21.80 14.97
N VAL A 8 -17.01 21.22 14.31
CA VAL A 8 -17.18 20.04 13.46
C VAL A 8 -17.61 18.83 14.28
N LEU A 9 -16.90 18.55 15.37
CA LEU A 9 -17.19 17.41 16.25
C LEU A 9 -18.52 17.51 16.97
N SER A 10 -18.95 18.74 17.30
CA SER A 10 -20.25 18.99 17.93
C SER A 10 -21.39 19.15 16.90
N PHE A 11 -21.12 18.99 15.60
CA PHE A 11 -22.07 19.19 14.50
C PHE A 11 -22.73 20.59 14.49
N LYS A 12 -22.04 21.60 15.00
CA LYS A 12 -22.55 22.99 15.14
C LYS A 12 -22.07 23.95 14.04
N HIS A 13 -21.37 23.43 13.01
CA HIS A 13 -20.93 24.27 11.89
C HIS A 13 -22.09 24.66 10.98
N LYS A 14 -22.08 25.93 10.52
CA LYS A 14 -23.15 26.48 9.66
C LYS A 14 -22.90 26.31 8.14
N THR A 15 -21.70 25.93 7.75
CA THR A 15 -21.27 25.81 6.36
C THR A 15 -20.65 24.46 6.08
N SER A 16 -20.83 23.94 4.87
CA SER A 16 -20.13 22.76 4.40
C SER A 16 -18.63 23.05 4.27
N PHE A 17 -17.82 22.09 4.63
CA PHE A 17 -16.38 22.15 4.41
C PHE A 17 -15.90 20.85 3.76
N SER A 18 -14.78 20.95 3.03
CA SER A 18 -14.08 19.81 2.45
C SER A 18 -12.61 19.92 2.73
N LYS A 19 -11.99 18.82 3.15
CA LYS A 19 -10.56 18.74 3.39
C LYS A 19 -10.02 17.47 2.77
N GLN A 20 -8.98 17.61 1.95
CA GLN A 20 -8.25 16.45 1.41
C GLN A 20 -7.10 16.12 2.33
N LEU A 21 -6.98 14.87 2.71
CA LEU A 21 -6.00 14.36 3.65
C LEU A 21 -5.25 13.17 3.04
N PRO A 22 -3.93 13.06 3.25
CA PRO A 22 -3.22 11.86 2.86
C PRO A 22 -3.68 10.67 3.70
N LEU A 23 -3.88 9.52 3.07
CA LEU A 23 -4.19 8.27 3.75
C LEU A 23 -2.96 7.82 4.55
N CYS A 24 -3.06 7.84 5.88
CA CYS A 24 -2.03 7.26 6.75
C CYS A 24 -2.04 5.73 6.69
N GLY A 25 -0.98 5.09 7.16
CA GLY A 25 -0.84 3.63 7.15
C GLY A 25 -1.98 2.91 7.89
N LYS A 26 -2.42 3.44 9.04
CA LYS A 26 -3.54 2.90 9.84
C LYS A 26 -4.86 2.94 9.06
N THR A 27 -5.17 4.08 8.45
CA THR A 27 -6.39 4.25 7.63
C THR A 27 -6.37 3.34 6.41
N ARG A 28 -5.23 3.21 5.74
CA ARG A 28 -5.04 2.29 4.62
C ARG A 28 -5.29 0.84 5.05
N SER A 29 -4.67 0.39 6.13
CA SER A 29 -4.85 -0.99 6.64
C SER A 29 -6.31 -1.29 6.99
N ALA A 30 -7.04 -0.33 7.57
CA ALA A 30 -8.45 -0.49 7.86
C ALA A 30 -9.30 -0.59 6.56
N ILE A 31 -8.98 0.19 5.53
CA ILE A 31 -9.64 0.11 4.23
C ILE A 31 -9.32 -1.21 3.53
N GLU A 32 -8.06 -1.65 3.53
CA GLU A 32 -7.65 -2.93 2.95
C GLU A 32 -8.33 -4.11 3.66
N ALA A 33 -8.47 -4.05 4.99
CA ALA A 33 -9.22 -5.04 5.75
C ALA A 33 -10.70 -5.09 5.34
N LEU A 34 -11.33 -3.93 5.08
CA LEU A 34 -12.71 -3.86 4.57
C LEU A 34 -12.86 -4.46 3.16
N LEU A 35 -11.87 -4.26 2.28
CA LEU A 35 -11.94 -4.71 0.90
C LEU A 35 -11.63 -6.21 0.74
N ASN A 36 -10.84 -6.78 1.65
CA ASN A 36 -10.30 -8.14 1.52
C ASN A 36 -10.81 -9.11 2.59
N HIS A 37 -11.87 -8.78 3.33
CA HIS A 37 -12.42 -9.70 4.34
C HIS A 37 -13.12 -10.90 3.71
N THR A 38 -13.15 -12.00 4.45
CA THR A 38 -13.81 -13.26 4.07
C THR A 38 -15.04 -13.59 4.95
N TYR A 39 -15.47 -12.64 5.78
CA TYR A 39 -16.63 -12.82 6.64
C TYR A 39 -17.93 -12.73 5.85
N THR A 40 -18.94 -13.50 6.27
CA THR A 40 -20.29 -13.53 5.70
C THR A 40 -21.34 -13.33 6.78
N ASP A 41 -22.54 -12.93 6.38
CA ASP A 41 -23.74 -12.81 7.22
C ASP A 41 -23.55 -11.84 8.41
N THR A 42 -23.97 -12.25 9.60
CA THR A 42 -23.90 -11.45 10.84
C THR A 42 -22.47 -11.04 11.18
N ARG A 43 -21.49 -11.91 10.92
CA ARG A 43 -20.07 -11.60 11.16
C ARG A 43 -19.54 -10.51 10.24
N GLU A 44 -19.99 -10.49 9.01
CA GLU A 44 -19.69 -9.43 8.05
C GLU A 44 -20.17 -8.08 8.54
N ASN A 45 -21.43 -8.00 8.99
CA ASN A 45 -22.00 -6.77 9.53
C ASN A 45 -21.25 -6.27 10.76
N ILE A 46 -20.88 -7.16 11.68
CA ILE A 46 -20.07 -6.81 12.87
C ILE A 46 -18.70 -6.28 12.43
N PHE A 47 -18.05 -6.95 11.50
CA PHE A 47 -16.73 -6.58 11.01
C PHE A 47 -16.75 -5.22 10.30
N ILE A 48 -17.69 -5.00 9.37
CA ILE A 48 -17.85 -3.74 8.66
C ILE A 48 -18.11 -2.60 9.64
N ASN A 49 -19.01 -2.78 10.60
CA ASN A 49 -19.30 -1.76 11.61
C ASN A 49 -18.05 -1.41 12.44
N ALA A 50 -17.29 -2.41 12.89
CA ALA A 50 -16.07 -2.20 13.65
C ALA A 50 -15.02 -1.42 12.85
N GLN A 51 -14.77 -1.81 11.61
CA GLN A 51 -13.80 -1.11 10.74
C GLN A 51 -14.26 0.31 10.39
N THR A 52 -15.54 0.53 10.19
CA THR A 52 -16.11 1.87 9.94
C THR A 52 -15.91 2.79 11.14
N GLN A 53 -16.14 2.27 12.38
CA GLN A 53 -15.88 3.03 13.61
C GLN A 53 -14.40 3.36 13.78
N ILE A 54 -13.51 2.44 13.45
CA ILE A 54 -12.06 2.66 13.45
C ILE A 54 -11.67 3.77 12.45
N LEU A 55 -12.22 3.74 11.23
CA LEU A 55 -11.98 4.77 10.23
C LEU A 55 -12.50 6.15 10.67
N LEU A 56 -13.67 6.17 11.30
CA LEU A 56 -14.23 7.40 11.88
C LEU A 56 -13.30 7.96 12.97
N LEU A 57 -12.84 7.10 13.89
CA LEU A 57 -11.91 7.48 14.96
C LEU A 57 -10.62 8.09 14.37
N TYR A 58 -10.00 7.43 13.40
CA TYR A 58 -8.78 7.97 12.75
C TYR A 58 -9.02 9.29 12.05
N SER A 59 -10.20 9.46 11.45
CA SER A 59 -10.58 10.72 10.82
C SER A 59 -10.75 11.84 11.85
N MET A 60 -11.32 11.53 13.02
CA MET A 60 -11.48 12.46 14.13
C MET A 60 -10.12 12.84 14.74
N ASP A 61 -9.26 11.86 15.02
CA ASP A 61 -7.89 12.11 15.53
C ASP A 61 -7.13 13.07 14.62
N TYR A 62 -7.25 12.86 13.31
CA TYR A 62 -6.61 13.72 12.33
C TYR A 62 -7.21 15.15 12.32
N MET A 63 -8.52 15.31 12.48
CA MET A 63 -9.16 16.61 12.55
C MET A 63 -8.84 17.36 13.82
N LEU A 64 -8.70 16.66 14.96
CA LEU A 64 -8.37 17.24 16.26
C LEU A 64 -6.90 17.64 16.38
N GLY A 65 -6.04 17.16 15.49
CA GLY A 65 -4.61 17.46 15.55
C GLY A 65 -3.89 16.78 16.72
N ASP A 66 -4.54 15.82 17.38
CA ASP A 66 -3.97 15.02 18.47
C ASP A 66 -2.90 14.03 18.00
N ASP A 67 -2.73 13.89 16.71
CA ASP A 67 -1.70 13.09 16.06
C ASP A 67 -0.29 13.69 16.23
N LYS A 68 0.10 14.06 17.45
CA LYS A 68 1.51 14.36 17.75
C LYS A 68 2.44 13.16 17.60
N GLU A 69 1.89 11.94 17.54
CA GLU A 69 2.67 10.71 17.37
C GLU A 69 2.46 10.01 16.02
N THR A 70 1.52 10.42 15.20
CA THR A 70 1.21 9.74 13.92
C THR A 70 1.27 10.60 12.68
N THR A 71 1.75 11.82 12.76
CA THR A 71 2.43 12.38 11.61
C THR A 71 3.77 11.64 11.45
N PHE A 72 3.70 10.35 11.16
CA PHE A 72 4.55 9.79 10.15
C PHE A 72 4.16 10.47 8.82
N THR A 73 4.25 11.78 8.77
CA THR A 73 4.74 12.45 7.58
C THR A 73 6.11 11.83 7.39
N CYS A 74 6.08 10.66 6.74
CA CYS A 74 7.29 10.03 6.33
C CYS A 74 8.08 11.14 5.67
N LYS A 75 9.22 11.54 6.28
CA LYS A 75 10.10 12.55 5.67
C LYS A 75 10.39 12.21 4.22
N PHE A 76 10.18 10.94 3.86
CA PHE A 76 10.30 10.36 2.53
C PHE A 76 9.14 10.71 1.57
N LEU A 77 7.97 11.11 2.08
CA LEU A 77 6.81 11.50 1.25
C LEU A 77 6.63 13.02 1.14
N GLN A 78 7.35 13.79 1.94
CA GLN A 78 7.34 15.27 1.85
C GLN A 78 8.06 15.76 0.59
N ASN A 79 9.01 14.99 0.08
CA ASN A 79 9.69 15.30 -1.15
C ASN A 79 8.97 14.63 -2.34
N ALA A 80 8.34 15.44 -3.19
CA ALA A 80 7.63 14.96 -4.39
C ALA A 80 8.56 14.15 -5.32
N ASP A 81 9.83 14.53 -5.42
CA ASP A 81 10.86 13.84 -6.21
C ASP A 81 11.13 12.43 -5.68
N ASP A 82 11.29 12.26 -4.37
CA ASP A 82 11.49 10.93 -3.76
C ASP A 82 10.26 10.04 -3.91
N ARG A 83 9.07 10.62 -3.81
CA ARG A 83 7.81 9.89 -4.07
C ARG A 83 7.73 9.39 -5.50
N GLU A 84 8.07 10.23 -6.47
CA GLU A 84 8.08 9.86 -7.89
C GLU A 84 9.10 8.74 -8.17
N LYS A 85 10.29 8.81 -7.58
CA LYS A 85 11.30 7.74 -7.67
C LYS A 85 10.81 6.41 -7.11
N ILE A 86 10.05 6.43 -6.01
CA ILE A 86 9.48 5.20 -5.43
C ILE A 86 8.37 4.64 -6.32
N ILE A 87 7.53 5.48 -6.92
CA ILE A 87 6.52 5.05 -7.90
C ILE A 87 7.21 4.42 -9.11
N LYS A 88 8.26 5.06 -9.63
CA LYS A 88 9.07 4.53 -10.72
C LYS A 88 9.73 3.19 -10.37
N ALA A 89 10.15 2.99 -9.12
CA ALA A 89 10.68 1.71 -8.67
C ALA A 89 9.66 0.56 -8.82
N ARG A 90 8.38 0.82 -8.54
CA ARG A 90 7.30 -0.16 -8.78
C ARG A 90 7.19 -0.51 -10.27
N GLU A 91 7.24 0.47 -11.16
CA GLU A 91 7.18 0.23 -12.61
C GLU A 91 8.37 -0.61 -13.09
N VAL A 92 9.58 -0.30 -12.60
CA VAL A 92 10.78 -1.07 -12.90
C VAL A 92 10.64 -2.53 -12.43
N LEU A 93 10.08 -2.78 -11.26
CA LEU A 93 9.82 -4.14 -10.76
C LEU A 93 8.87 -4.91 -11.67
N LEU A 94 7.82 -4.27 -12.16
CA LEU A 94 6.86 -4.89 -13.09
C LEU A 94 7.49 -5.25 -14.43
N GLN A 95 8.42 -4.44 -14.91
CA GLN A 95 9.18 -4.72 -16.15
C GLN A 95 10.19 -5.88 -16.00
N HIS A 96 10.56 -6.25 -14.77
CA HIS A 96 11.57 -7.27 -14.46
C HIS A 96 10.97 -8.54 -13.84
N ILE A 97 9.72 -8.89 -14.15
CA ILE A 97 9.02 -10.04 -13.54
C ILE A 97 9.75 -11.37 -13.84
N GLY A 98 10.32 -11.54 -15.02
CA GLY A 98 11.11 -12.73 -15.42
C GLY A 98 12.59 -12.67 -15.04
N GLU A 99 13.14 -11.48 -14.79
CA GLU A 99 14.55 -11.27 -14.47
C GLU A 99 14.68 -10.53 -13.14
N PRO A 100 14.91 -11.25 -12.02
CA PRO A 100 14.95 -10.65 -10.69
C PRO A 100 15.99 -9.54 -10.58
N ILE A 101 15.56 -8.34 -10.20
CA ILE A 101 16.43 -7.20 -9.92
C ILE A 101 16.74 -7.11 -8.43
N THR A 102 18.01 -6.90 -8.07
CA THR A 102 18.39 -6.69 -6.66
C THR A 102 17.92 -5.31 -6.18
N ILE A 103 17.66 -5.19 -4.87
CA ILE A 103 17.29 -3.89 -4.26
C ILE A 103 18.37 -2.83 -4.54
N LYS A 104 19.64 -3.22 -4.51
CA LYS A 104 20.77 -2.34 -4.82
C LYS A 104 20.74 -1.85 -6.28
N ALA A 105 20.43 -2.73 -7.24
CA ALA A 105 20.30 -2.35 -8.64
C ALA A 105 19.06 -1.46 -8.86
N LEU A 106 17.94 -1.81 -8.22
CA LEU A 106 16.71 -1.02 -8.26
C LEU A 106 16.93 0.40 -7.72
N SER A 107 17.58 0.51 -6.55
CA SER A 107 17.85 1.81 -5.91
C SER A 107 18.73 2.72 -6.79
N ARG A 108 19.74 2.14 -7.45
CA ARG A 108 20.57 2.87 -8.42
C ARG A 108 19.78 3.31 -9.64
N LYS A 109 18.93 2.43 -10.17
CA LYS A 109 18.12 2.70 -11.37
C LYS A 109 17.13 3.84 -11.17
N VAL A 110 16.62 4.01 -9.95
CA VAL A 110 15.70 5.11 -9.61
C VAL A 110 16.36 6.26 -8.84
N ALA A 111 17.69 6.21 -8.68
CA ALA A 111 18.48 7.26 -8.02
C ALA A 111 17.99 7.62 -6.60
N ILE A 112 17.73 6.60 -5.76
CA ILE A 112 17.35 6.76 -4.37
C ILE A 112 18.15 5.80 -3.49
N ASN A 113 18.40 6.17 -2.23
CA ASN A 113 19.11 5.30 -1.28
C ASN A 113 18.27 4.04 -0.96
N GLU A 114 18.93 2.88 -0.79
CA GLU A 114 18.24 1.60 -0.51
C GLU A 114 17.36 1.64 0.75
N CYS A 115 17.81 2.31 1.82
CA CYS A 115 17.05 2.43 3.05
C CYS A 115 15.78 3.27 2.84
N TYR A 116 15.93 4.38 2.12
CA TYR A 116 14.81 5.25 1.73
C TYR A 116 13.84 4.51 0.80
N LEU A 117 14.35 3.80 -0.19
CA LEU A 117 13.54 3.01 -1.10
C LEU A 117 12.68 1.98 -0.36
N LYS A 118 13.29 1.17 0.54
CA LYS A 118 12.56 0.15 1.31
C LYS A 118 11.46 0.75 2.19
N LYS A 119 11.79 1.81 2.94
CA LYS A 119 10.83 2.47 3.83
C LYS A 119 9.72 3.16 3.05
N GLY A 120 10.07 3.97 2.05
CA GLY A 120 9.11 4.69 1.24
C GLY A 120 8.22 3.77 0.41
N PHE A 121 8.75 2.67 -0.11
CA PHE A 121 7.95 1.67 -0.83
C PHE A 121 6.89 1.05 0.07
N LYS A 122 7.28 0.64 1.29
CA LYS A 122 6.34 0.11 2.28
C LYS A 122 5.29 1.15 2.69
N GLU A 123 5.69 2.40 2.82
CA GLU A 123 4.78 3.49 3.17
C GLU A 123 3.77 3.80 2.06
N ILE A 124 4.23 3.86 0.80
CA ILE A 124 3.35 4.19 -0.34
C ILE A 124 2.45 3.02 -0.72
N PHE A 125 2.99 1.80 -0.74
CA PHE A 125 2.29 0.63 -1.28
C PHE A 125 1.77 -0.34 -0.21
N GLY A 126 2.05 -0.11 1.09
CA GLY A 126 1.60 -0.94 2.20
C GLY A 126 2.33 -2.29 2.33
N THR A 127 3.22 -2.62 1.39
CA THR A 127 3.91 -3.92 1.31
C THR A 127 5.41 -3.74 1.11
N THR A 128 6.21 -4.76 1.41
CA THR A 128 7.65 -4.71 1.11
C THR A 128 7.90 -4.87 -0.39
N ILE A 129 9.07 -4.41 -0.87
CA ILE A 129 9.49 -4.60 -2.25
C ILE A 129 9.50 -6.09 -2.62
N PHE A 130 9.97 -6.95 -1.70
CA PHE A 130 10.03 -8.38 -1.91
C PHE A 130 8.63 -9.00 -2.04
N ASP A 131 7.74 -8.74 -1.08
CA ASP A 131 6.39 -9.30 -1.08
C ASP A 131 5.58 -8.81 -2.30
N PHE A 132 5.71 -7.53 -2.64
CA PHE A 132 5.11 -6.97 -3.85
C PHE A 132 5.60 -7.72 -5.10
N TYR A 133 6.92 -7.87 -5.24
CA TYR A 133 7.52 -8.53 -6.40
C TYR A 133 7.09 -10.00 -6.51
N GLN A 134 7.08 -10.74 -5.40
CA GLN A 134 6.61 -12.13 -5.37
C GLN A 134 5.13 -12.25 -5.71
N SER A 135 4.29 -11.37 -5.19
CA SER A 135 2.86 -11.33 -5.52
C SER A 135 2.65 -11.11 -7.03
N GLN A 136 3.35 -10.16 -7.64
CA GLN A 136 3.24 -9.90 -9.08
C GLN A 136 3.73 -11.07 -9.94
N ARG A 137 4.79 -11.75 -9.50
CA ARG A 137 5.26 -12.99 -10.18
C ARG A 137 4.22 -14.09 -10.11
N MET A 138 3.54 -14.27 -8.98
CA MET A 138 2.48 -15.29 -8.84
C MET A 138 1.25 -14.95 -9.66
N GLU A 139 0.84 -13.69 -9.73
CA GLU A 139 -0.25 -13.26 -10.62
C GLU A 139 0.11 -13.49 -12.08
N HIS A 140 1.34 -13.19 -12.48
CA HIS A 140 1.80 -13.48 -13.84
C HIS A 140 1.89 -14.99 -14.12
N ALA A 141 2.31 -15.78 -13.12
CA ALA A 141 2.29 -17.25 -13.22
C ALA A 141 0.88 -17.79 -13.46
N LYS A 142 -0.12 -17.32 -12.74
CA LYS A 142 -1.51 -17.71 -12.94
C LYS A 142 -1.97 -17.39 -14.36
N TYR A 143 -1.69 -16.20 -14.85
CA TYR A 143 -2.02 -15.82 -16.23
C TYR A 143 -1.38 -16.77 -17.25
N LEU A 144 -0.08 -17.10 -17.10
CA LEU A 144 0.62 -17.99 -18.01
C LEU A 144 0.07 -19.44 -17.98
N LEU A 145 -0.29 -19.93 -16.78
CA LEU A 145 -0.85 -21.29 -16.61
C LEU A 145 -2.28 -21.38 -17.15
N TYR A 146 -3.17 -20.46 -16.77
CA TYR A 146 -4.60 -20.59 -17.03
C TYR A 146 -5.03 -19.97 -18.36
N ASP A 147 -4.49 -18.82 -18.72
CA ASP A 147 -4.90 -18.09 -19.93
C ASP A 147 -4.06 -18.47 -21.15
N LYS A 148 -2.77 -18.79 -20.94
CA LYS A 148 -1.85 -19.19 -22.01
C LYS A 148 -1.67 -20.70 -22.12
N GLY A 149 -2.12 -21.48 -21.12
CA GLY A 149 -2.05 -22.94 -21.13
C GLY A 149 -0.62 -23.50 -21.06
N LEU A 150 0.34 -22.73 -20.56
CA LEU A 150 1.72 -23.18 -20.43
C LEU A 150 1.84 -24.21 -19.30
N SER A 151 2.80 -25.11 -19.41
CA SER A 151 3.13 -26.07 -18.35
C SER A 151 3.83 -25.40 -17.16
N VAL A 152 3.75 -26.03 -15.98
CA VAL A 152 4.44 -25.56 -14.77
C VAL A 152 5.95 -25.40 -15.00
N THR A 153 6.55 -26.31 -15.77
CA THR A 153 7.97 -26.25 -16.14
C THR A 153 8.30 -25.00 -16.93
N GLU A 154 7.54 -24.73 -18.00
CA GLU A 154 7.73 -23.53 -18.82
C GLU A 154 7.52 -22.26 -18.04
N VAL A 155 6.48 -22.19 -17.21
CA VAL A 155 6.20 -21.00 -16.37
C VAL A 155 7.32 -20.78 -15.36
N SER A 156 7.81 -21.82 -14.70
CA SER A 156 8.93 -21.70 -13.75
C SER A 156 10.20 -21.14 -14.40
N MET A 157 10.52 -21.60 -15.60
CA MET A 157 11.66 -21.09 -16.38
C MET A 157 11.47 -19.63 -16.80
N LEU A 158 10.29 -19.29 -17.35
CA LEU A 158 9.97 -17.92 -17.79
C LEU A 158 10.01 -16.91 -16.65
N LEU A 159 9.65 -17.33 -15.44
CA LEU A 159 9.71 -16.50 -14.25
C LEU A 159 11.09 -16.50 -13.56
N GLY A 160 12.08 -17.16 -14.13
CA GLY A 160 13.46 -17.16 -13.63
C GLY A 160 13.66 -17.98 -12.35
N TYR A 161 12.87 -19.03 -12.12
CA TYR A 161 13.13 -19.99 -11.05
C TYR A 161 14.19 -21.00 -11.47
N SER A 162 15.10 -21.32 -10.57
CA SER A 162 16.18 -22.28 -10.81
C SER A 162 15.68 -23.73 -10.88
N SER A 163 14.53 -24.02 -10.29
CA SER A 163 13.88 -25.33 -10.33
C SER A 163 12.39 -25.20 -10.05
N ILE A 164 11.62 -26.20 -10.49
CA ILE A 164 10.18 -26.32 -10.21
C ILE A 164 9.92 -26.38 -8.69
N SER A 165 10.81 -27.00 -7.93
CA SER A 165 10.68 -27.11 -6.47
C SER A 165 10.76 -25.77 -5.73
N HIS A 166 11.33 -24.75 -6.37
CA HIS A 166 11.41 -23.40 -5.84
C HIS A 166 10.27 -22.48 -6.35
N PHE A 167 9.53 -22.93 -7.35
CA PHE A 167 8.34 -22.26 -7.88
C PHE A 167 7.11 -22.54 -7.02
#